data_dad0b7e9f20831228f6e798b3339d20e
#
_entry.id   dad0b7e9f20831228f6e798b3339d20e
#
_cell.length_a   1.000
_cell.length_b   1.000
_cell.length_c   1.000
_cell.angle_alpha   90.00
_cell.angle_beta   90.00
_cell.angle_gamma   90.00
#
_symmetry.space_group_name_H-M   'P 1'
#
loop_
_entity.id
_entity.type
_entity.pdbx_description
1 polymer ?
#
loop_
_entity_poly.entity_id
_entity_poly.type
_entity_poly.pdbx_seq_one_letter_code
_entity_poly.pdbx_strand_id
1 'polypeptide(L)'
;MANQIYDEMSSFASYAFNKSHAACYAYVAFQTAYLKCHYPSQFMAALLTSVLDNTDKVIEYSGECARLGIKVLPPDVNISNGGFTADDNGQIRFGLNAVKNVGRNLIENAVTERKEKPYTSLYDFCKRMHGSELNRRAVESLIKAGAFDCFGSNRHSMVEAVEGILKSIETDSRRNLEGQLDLFSVMSGEVQQSPQEEIGRAHV
;
A
#
# COMPACT_ATOMS: atom_id res chain seq x y z
N MET A 1 33.35 -45.96 31.71
CA MET A 1 33.40 -44.54 32.13
C MET A 1 33.83 -43.63 30.97
N ALA A 2 35.03 -43.75 30.38
CA ALA A 2 35.44 -42.86 29.27
C ALA A 2 34.54 -42.92 28.03
N ASN A 3 34.16 -44.13 27.59
CA ASN A 3 33.25 -44.32 26.45
C ASN A 3 31.83 -43.75 26.74
N GLN A 4 31.38 -43.90 27.96
CA GLN A 4 30.07 -43.39 28.39
C GLN A 4 30.05 -41.84 28.35
N ILE A 5 31.13 -41.21 28.82
CA ILE A 5 31.31 -39.76 28.75
C ILE A 5 31.39 -39.29 27.27
N TYR A 6 32.12 -40.06 26.44
CA TYR A 6 32.21 -39.75 25.01
C TYR A 6 30.85 -39.85 24.29
N ASP A 7 30.07 -40.88 24.59
CA ASP A 7 28.72 -41.07 24.01
C ASP A 7 27.76 -39.98 24.46
N GLU A 8 27.82 -39.56 25.73
CA GLU A 8 27.06 -38.42 26.25
C GLU A 8 27.49 -37.10 25.59
N MET A 9 28.80 -36.88 25.41
CA MET A 9 29.34 -35.71 24.71
C MET A 9 28.96 -35.72 23.23
N SER A 10 29.00 -36.85 22.57
CA SER A 10 28.62 -37.03 21.15
C SER A 10 27.12 -36.77 20.94
N SER A 11 26.28 -37.30 21.83
CA SER A 11 24.85 -37.03 21.87
C SER A 11 24.57 -35.55 22.10
N PHE A 12 25.27 -34.94 23.04
CA PHE A 12 25.16 -33.50 23.32
C PHE A 12 25.65 -32.66 22.14
N ALA A 13 26.75 -33.02 21.48
CA ALA A 13 27.30 -32.29 20.33
C ALA A 13 26.38 -32.31 19.10
N SER A 14 25.67 -33.44 18.89
CA SER A 14 24.65 -33.50 17.80
C SER A 14 23.40 -32.65 18.07
N TYR A 15 23.17 -32.25 19.32
CA TYR A 15 22.02 -31.48 19.79
C TYR A 15 22.40 -30.30 20.72
N ALA A 16 23.63 -29.78 20.57
CA ALA A 16 24.15 -28.70 21.42
C ALA A 16 23.36 -27.41 21.22
N PHE A 17 22.23 -27.31 21.92
CA PHE A 17 21.42 -26.09 21.92
C PHE A 17 22.00 -25.10 22.94
N ASN A 18 22.46 -23.95 22.45
CA ASN A 18 23.03 -22.95 23.33
C ASN A 18 21.93 -22.38 24.26
N LYS A 19 22.06 -22.58 25.57
CA LYS A 19 21.13 -22.09 26.60
C LYS A 19 20.90 -20.59 26.49
N SER A 20 21.94 -19.81 26.21
CA SER A 20 21.82 -18.35 26.05
C SER A 20 20.94 -17.98 24.86
N HIS A 21 21.09 -18.71 23.76
CA HIS A 21 20.23 -18.55 22.59
C HIS A 21 18.78 -18.90 22.92
N ALA A 22 18.54 -20.03 23.59
CA ALA A 22 17.21 -20.43 24.02
C ALA A 22 16.55 -19.40 24.95
N ALA A 23 17.30 -18.86 25.93
CA ALA A 23 16.80 -17.86 26.84
C ALA A 23 16.42 -16.54 26.12
N CYS A 24 17.25 -16.09 25.18
CA CYS A 24 16.95 -14.90 24.36
C CYS A 24 15.68 -15.10 23.51
N TYR A 25 15.54 -16.25 22.86
CA TYR A 25 14.35 -16.54 22.07
C TYR A 25 13.09 -16.72 22.91
N ALA A 26 13.21 -17.32 24.11
CA ALA A 26 12.09 -17.43 25.03
C ALA A 26 11.58 -16.04 25.47
N TYR A 27 12.51 -15.10 25.69
CA TYR A 27 12.16 -13.73 26.04
C TYR A 27 11.44 -13.02 24.88
N VAL A 28 11.93 -13.13 23.66
CA VAL A 28 11.28 -12.57 22.46
C VAL A 28 9.90 -13.22 22.24
N ALA A 29 9.81 -14.56 22.39
CA ALA A 29 8.54 -15.28 22.28
C ALA A 29 7.51 -14.78 23.29
N PHE A 30 7.93 -14.55 24.53
CA PHE A 30 7.06 -13.98 25.56
C PHE A 30 6.59 -12.56 25.18
N GLN A 31 7.51 -11.69 24.70
CA GLN A 31 7.16 -10.33 24.28
C GLN A 31 6.14 -10.34 23.13
N THR A 32 6.36 -11.17 22.10
CA THR A 32 5.44 -11.27 20.96
C THR A 32 4.08 -11.83 21.37
N ALA A 33 4.05 -12.82 22.28
CA ALA A 33 2.81 -13.37 22.82
C ALA A 33 2.05 -12.31 23.65
N TYR A 34 2.76 -11.54 24.47
CA TYR A 34 2.19 -10.44 25.25
C TYR A 34 1.58 -9.36 24.34
N LEU A 35 2.33 -8.92 23.32
CA LEU A 35 1.83 -7.91 22.37
C LEU A 35 0.61 -8.42 21.60
N LYS A 36 0.63 -9.68 21.13
CA LYS A 36 -0.51 -10.29 20.44
C LYS A 36 -1.75 -10.38 21.35
N CYS A 37 -1.56 -10.63 22.64
CA CYS A 37 -2.65 -10.75 23.62
C CYS A 37 -3.27 -9.38 23.96
N HIS A 38 -2.43 -8.39 24.22
CA HIS A 38 -2.88 -7.10 24.75
C HIS A 38 -3.12 -6.02 23.68
N TYR A 39 -2.42 -6.15 22.53
CA TYR A 39 -2.48 -5.20 21.41
C TYR A 39 -2.63 -5.93 20.06
N PRO A 40 -3.67 -6.79 19.89
CA PRO A 40 -3.76 -7.71 18.76
C PRO A 40 -3.78 -6.99 17.40
N SER A 41 -4.46 -5.87 17.26
CA SER A 41 -4.55 -5.13 15.99
C SER A 41 -3.21 -4.50 15.62
N GLN A 42 -2.51 -3.88 16.58
CA GLN A 42 -1.19 -3.30 16.34
C GLN A 42 -0.15 -4.38 16.02
N PHE A 43 -0.20 -5.49 16.75
CA PHE A 43 0.68 -6.63 16.50
C PHE A 43 0.47 -7.21 15.10
N MET A 44 -0.79 -7.45 14.71
CA MET A 44 -1.11 -8.00 13.39
C MET A 44 -0.81 -7.02 12.26
N ALA A 45 -1.00 -5.72 12.45
CA ALA A 45 -0.61 -4.71 11.48
C ALA A 45 0.91 -4.68 11.26
N ALA A 46 1.70 -4.77 12.32
CA ALA A 46 3.16 -4.87 12.26
C ALA A 46 3.61 -6.17 11.57
N LEU A 47 2.98 -7.29 11.90
CA LEU A 47 3.26 -8.59 11.29
C LEU A 47 2.94 -8.60 9.79
N LEU A 48 1.78 -8.09 9.36
CA LEU A 48 1.41 -7.93 7.97
C LEU A 48 2.40 -7.02 7.23
N THR A 49 2.85 -5.94 7.88
CA THR A 49 3.84 -5.02 7.31
C THR A 49 5.20 -5.68 7.11
N SER A 50 5.60 -6.60 7.99
CA SER A 50 6.88 -7.30 7.87
C SER A 50 6.94 -8.29 6.68
N VAL A 51 5.79 -8.65 6.12
CA VAL A 51 5.66 -9.63 5.02
C VAL A 51 5.06 -9.07 3.75
N LEU A 52 5.11 -7.75 3.55
CA LEU A 52 4.52 -7.04 2.38
C LEU A 52 4.90 -7.66 1.03
N ASP A 53 6.13 -8.17 0.90
CA ASP A 53 6.64 -8.76 -0.34
C ASP A 53 6.19 -10.21 -0.56
N ASN A 54 5.53 -10.83 0.44
CA ASN A 54 5.06 -12.21 0.40
C ASN A 54 3.52 -12.27 0.45
N THR A 55 2.91 -12.33 -0.74
CA THR A 55 1.43 -12.34 -0.87
C THR A 55 0.76 -13.48 -0.10
N ASP A 56 1.38 -14.68 -0.09
CA ASP A 56 0.79 -15.85 0.57
C ASP A 56 0.75 -15.64 2.09
N LYS A 57 1.79 -15.03 2.65
CA LYS A 57 1.83 -14.64 4.06
C LYS A 57 0.85 -13.52 4.40
N VAL A 58 0.68 -12.55 3.51
CA VAL A 58 -0.34 -11.50 3.68
C VAL A 58 -1.74 -12.12 3.72
N ILE A 59 -2.04 -13.09 2.85
CA ILE A 59 -3.32 -13.81 2.85
C ILE A 59 -3.49 -14.63 4.14
N GLU A 60 -2.48 -15.41 4.54
CA GLU A 60 -2.49 -16.21 5.76
C GLU A 60 -2.78 -15.36 7.00
N TYR A 61 -2.05 -14.25 7.16
CA TYR A 61 -2.20 -13.37 8.33
C TYR A 61 -3.46 -12.51 8.29
N SER A 62 -3.97 -12.20 7.11
CA SER A 62 -5.31 -11.59 6.97
C SER A 62 -6.41 -12.56 7.43
N GLY A 63 -6.26 -13.87 7.14
CA GLY A 63 -7.13 -14.91 7.68
C GLY A 63 -7.03 -15.04 9.20
N GLU A 64 -5.83 -14.88 9.77
CA GLU A 64 -5.64 -14.83 11.22
C GLU A 64 -6.33 -13.60 11.84
N CYS A 65 -6.25 -12.43 11.22
CA CYS A 65 -7.00 -11.24 11.64
C CYS A 65 -8.49 -11.54 11.73
N ALA A 66 -9.07 -12.18 10.71
CA ALA A 66 -10.49 -12.56 10.72
C ALA A 66 -10.83 -13.52 11.87
N ARG A 67 -9.96 -14.50 12.19
CA ARG A 67 -10.13 -15.40 13.35
C ARG A 67 -10.08 -14.67 14.70
N LEU A 68 -9.29 -13.60 14.77
CA LEU A 68 -9.20 -12.74 15.96
C LEU A 68 -10.33 -11.70 16.04
N GLY A 69 -11.25 -11.68 15.08
CA GLY A 69 -12.32 -10.68 14.99
C GLY A 69 -11.84 -9.29 14.54
N ILE A 70 -10.62 -9.19 14.01
CA ILE A 70 -10.03 -7.94 13.53
C ILE A 70 -10.40 -7.76 12.07
N LYS A 71 -11.08 -6.67 11.75
CA LYS A 71 -11.47 -6.34 10.38
C LYS A 71 -10.30 -5.69 9.65
N VAL A 72 -9.93 -6.24 8.49
CA VAL A 72 -8.99 -5.60 7.57
C VAL A 72 -9.78 -4.78 6.56
N LEU A 73 -9.58 -3.46 6.59
CA LEU A 73 -10.23 -2.50 5.71
C LEU A 73 -9.49 -2.41 4.37
N PRO A 74 -10.18 -2.17 3.24
CA PRO A 74 -9.54 -2.00 1.94
C PRO A 74 -8.56 -0.82 1.94
N PRO A 75 -7.62 -0.77 0.99
CA PRO A 75 -6.75 0.40 0.83
C PRO A 75 -7.56 1.65 0.46
N ASP A 76 -7.02 2.81 0.83
CA ASP A 76 -7.58 4.13 0.49
C ASP A 76 -6.41 5.09 0.27
N VAL A 77 -6.36 5.74 -0.88
CA VAL A 77 -5.25 6.63 -1.25
C VAL A 77 -5.08 7.81 -0.30
N ASN A 78 -6.17 8.27 0.31
CA ASN A 78 -6.16 9.41 1.24
C ASN A 78 -5.89 9.02 2.70
N ILE A 79 -6.03 7.72 3.06
CA ILE A 79 -5.91 7.27 4.45
C ILE A 79 -4.77 6.27 4.64
N SER A 80 -4.64 5.28 3.73
CA SER A 80 -3.67 4.19 3.87
C SER A 80 -2.23 4.68 3.83
N ASN A 81 -1.38 4.14 4.69
CA ASN A 81 0.07 4.31 4.61
C ASN A 81 0.71 3.23 3.73
N GLY A 82 2.03 3.27 3.55
CA GLY A 82 2.74 2.22 2.83
C GLY A 82 2.58 0.84 3.48
N GLY A 83 2.70 0.75 4.81
CA GLY A 83 2.43 -0.45 5.61
C GLY A 83 0.99 -0.54 6.10
N PHE A 84 0.63 -1.68 6.68
CA PHE A 84 -0.64 -1.86 7.38
C PHE A 84 -0.64 -1.05 8.68
N THR A 85 -1.76 -0.44 9.02
CA THR A 85 -1.90 0.38 10.24
C THR A 85 -3.17 0.02 10.98
N ALA A 86 -3.08 -0.12 12.30
CA ALA A 86 -4.24 -0.26 13.16
C ALA A 86 -4.87 1.12 13.43
N ASP A 87 -6.18 1.21 13.42
CA ASP A 87 -6.95 2.38 13.82
C ASP A 87 -7.39 2.32 15.30
N ASP A 88 -7.97 3.40 15.78
CA ASP A 88 -8.46 3.52 17.18
C ASP A 88 -9.65 2.59 17.47
N ASN A 89 -10.31 2.07 16.44
CA ASN A 89 -11.41 1.11 16.57
C ASN A 89 -10.92 -0.35 16.56
N GLY A 90 -9.61 -0.57 16.56
CA GLY A 90 -9.02 -1.90 16.51
C GLY A 90 -9.13 -2.59 15.14
N GLN A 91 -9.42 -1.85 14.08
CA GLN A 91 -9.41 -2.34 12.71
C GLN A 91 -8.03 -2.11 12.07
N ILE A 92 -7.72 -2.85 11.01
CA ILE A 92 -6.45 -2.70 10.30
C ILE A 92 -6.73 -2.14 8.90
N ARG A 93 -6.10 -1.03 8.55
CA ARG A 93 -6.12 -0.46 7.20
C ARG A 93 -5.06 -1.14 6.33
N PHE A 94 -5.45 -1.57 5.13
CA PHE A 94 -4.56 -2.22 4.16
C PHE A 94 -3.46 -1.27 3.70
N GLY A 95 -2.21 -1.74 3.72
CA GLY A 95 -1.03 -0.97 3.29
C GLY A 95 -0.91 -0.87 1.77
N LEU A 96 -0.63 0.32 1.25
CA LEU A 96 -0.52 0.54 -0.20
C LEU A 96 0.66 -0.21 -0.85
N ASN A 97 1.76 -0.45 -0.10
CA ASN A 97 2.90 -1.23 -0.59
C ASN A 97 2.60 -2.73 -0.76
N ALA A 98 1.50 -3.23 -0.20
CA ALA A 98 1.05 -4.61 -0.42
C ALA A 98 0.31 -4.78 -1.76
N VAL A 99 -0.02 -3.68 -2.46
CA VAL A 99 -0.63 -3.73 -3.79
C VAL A 99 0.44 -4.07 -4.83
N LYS A 100 0.22 -5.15 -5.59
CA LYS A 100 1.17 -5.60 -6.62
C LYS A 100 1.38 -4.53 -7.69
N ASN A 101 2.59 -4.51 -8.27
CA ASN A 101 3.01 -3.62 -9.36
C ASN A 101 3.04 -2.13 -9.00
N VAL A 102 3.06 -1.81 -7.72
CA VAL A 102 3.16 -0.43 -7.23
C VAL A 102 4.53 -0.24 -6.59
N GLY A 103 5.29 0.75 -7.04
CA GLY A 103 6.62 1.06 -6.50
C GLY A 103 6.51 1.70 -5.11
N ARG A 104 7.45 1.37 -4.22
CA ARG A 104 7.50 1.95 -2.86
C ARG A 104 7.68 3.48 -2.90
N ASN A 105 8.56 3.97 -3.78
CA ASN A 105 8.81 5.41 -3.95
C ASN A 105 7.53 6.16 -4.36
N LEU A 106 6.74 5.58 -5.27
CA LEU A 106 5.44 6.15 -5.66
C LEU A 106 4.51 6.32 -4.45
N ILE A 107 4.44 5.31 -3.59
CA ILE A 107 3.59 5.36 -2.40
C ILE A 107 4.12 6.33 -1.34
N GLU A 108 5.42 6.38 -1.11
CA GLU A 108 6.03 7.33 -0.18
C GLU A 108 5.76 8.78 -0.61
N ASN A 109 5.92 9.07 -1.90
CA ASN A 109 5.59 10.36 -2.49
C ASN A 109 4.09 10.65 -2.36
N ALA A 110 3.21 9.70 -2.67
CA ALA A 110 1.78 9.86 -2.57
C ALA A 110 1.32 10.13 -1.13
N VAL A 111 1.89 9.41 -0.15
CA VAL A 111 1.61 9.62 1.28
C VAL A 111 2.11 10.98 1.76
N THR A 112 3.23 11.46 1.23
CA THR A 112 3.78 12.78 1.58
C THR A 112 2.95 13.90 0.99
N GLU A 113 2.66 13.81 -0.29
CA GLU A 113 1.93 14.82 -1.06
C GLU A 113 0.49 15.04 -0.55
N ARG A 114 -0.21 13.99 -0.13
CA ARG A 114 -1.56 14.12 0.43
C ARG A 114 -1.62 14.84 1.77
N LYS A 115 -0.47 14.98 2.50
CA LYS A 115 -0.44 15.73 3.77
C LYS A 115 -0.71 17.20 3.57
N GLU A 116 -0.33 17.76 2.42
CA GLU A 116 -0.63 19.15 2.06
C GLU A 116 -2.10 19.30 1.67
N LYS A 117 -2.60 18.39 0.84
CA LYS A 117 -4.00 18.40 0.37
C LYS A 117 -4.43 16.97 -0.01
N PRO A 118 -5.54 16.43 0.51
CA PRO A 118 -6.11 15.17 0.08
C PRO A 118 -6.36 15.14 -1.43
N TYR A 119 -6.24 13.96 -2.03
CA TYR A 119 -6.61 13.76 -3.42
C TYR A 119 -8.12 13.85 -3.60
N THR A 120 -8.57 14.53 -4.64
CA THR A 120 -9.99 14.77 -4.91
C THR A 120 -10.54 13.87 -6.03
N SER A 121 -9.67 13.34 -6.89
CA SER A 121 -10.04 12.49 -8.02
C SER A 121 -8.85 11.64 -8.48
N LEU A 122 -9.11 10.65 -9.33
CA LEU A 122 -8.08 9.89 -10.02
C LEU A 122 -7.18 10.80 -10.89
N TYR A 123 -7.76 11.79 -11.58
CA TYR A 123 -7.01 12.75 -12.37
C TYR A 123 -6.07 13.59 -11.48
N ASP A 124 -6.57 14.12 -10.35
CA ASP A 124 -5.77 14.88 -9.40
C ASP A 124 -4.58 14.06 -8.87
N PHE A 125 -4.82 12.79 -8.50
CA PHE A 125 -3.76 11.88 -8.10
C PHE A 125 -2.71 11.70 -9.21
N CYS A 126 -3.13 11.35 -10.42
CA CYS A 126 -2.22 11.12 -11.54
C CYS A 126 -1.42 12.38 -11.90
N LYS A 127 -2.04 13.55 -11.86
CA LYS A 127 -1.40 14.83 -12.14
C LYS A 127 -0.34 15.18 -11.11
N ARG A 128 -0.65 15.05 -9.83
CA ARG A 128 0.29 15.38 -8.74
C ARG A 128 1.43 14.35 -8.63
N MET A 129 1.16 13.10 -9.01
CA MET A 129 2.17 12.03 -9.00
C MET A 129 2.93 11.91 -10.32
N HIS A 130 2.67 12.77 -11.31
CA HIS A 130 3.39 12.80 -12.58
C HIS A 130 4.89 13.05 -12.34
N GLY A 131 5.75 12.20 -12.89
CA GLY A 131 7.21 12.25 -12.65
C GLY A 131 7.71 11.41 -11.46
N SER A 132 6.81 10.83 -10.65
CA SER A 132 7.14 10.00 -9.46
C SER A 132 7.08 8.50 -9.75
N GLU A 133 7.66 8.02 -10.84
CA GLU A 133 7.58 6.60 -11.26
C GLU A 133 6.14 6.11 -11.53
N LEU A 134 5.20 7.04 -11.72
CA LEU A 134 3.82 6.71 -12.04
C LEU A 134 3.75 6.02 -13.41
N ASN A 135 3.11 4.86 -13.45
CA ASN A 135 2.86 4.17 -14.71
C ASN A 135 1.44 3.59 -14.72
N ARG A 136 0.93 3.31 -15.93
CA ARG A 136 -0.42 2.77 -16.13
C ARG A 136 -0.70 1.54 -15.25
N ARG A 137 0.26 0.60 -15.20
CA ARG A 137 0.09 -0.66 -14.47
C ARG A 137 -0.07 -0.46 -12.97
N ALA A 138 0.66 0.49 -12.38
CA ALA A 138 0.53 0.84 -10.97
C ALA A 138 -0.84 1.45 -10.67
N VAL A 139 -1.30 2.40 -11.50
CA VAL A 139 -2.62 3.03 -11.34
C VAL A 139 -3.74 2.00 -11.45
N GLU A 140 -3.72 1.14 -12.50
CA GLU A 140 -4.71 0.06 -12.65
C GLU A 140 -4.72 -0.90 -11.45
N SER A 141 -3.55 -1.22 -10.89
CA SER A 141 -3.44 -2.09 -9.71
C SER A 141 -4.04 -1.45 -8.48
N LEU A 142 -3.81 -0.15 -8.26
CA LEU A 142 -4.42 0.62 -7.18
C LEU A 142 -5.95 0.71 -7.33
N ILE A 143 -6.46 0.94 -8.56
CA ILE A 143 -7.90 0.95 -8.83
C ILE A 143 -8.52 -0.42 -8.51
N LYS A 144 -7.92 -1.51 -9.03
CA LYS A 144 -8.41 -2.89 -8.80
C LYS A 144 -8.40 -3.27 -7.32
N ALA A 145 -7.41 -2.78 -6.57
CA ALA A 145 -7.33 -2.97 -5.12
C ALA A 145 -8.37 -2.14 -4.34
N GLY A 146 -8.97 -1.12 -4.97
CA GLY A 146 -9.98 -0.26 -4.34
C GLY A 146 -9.42 0.99 -3.68
N ALA A 147 -8.16 1.34 -3.94
CA ALA A 147 -7.51 2.51 -3.32
C ALA A 147 -8.19 3.85 -3.68
N PHE A 148 -8.99 3.89 -4.73
CA PHE A 148 -9.71 5.07 -5.21
C PHE A 148 -11.23 5.01 -5.02
N ASP A 149 -11.75 4.01 -4.28
CA ASP A 149 -13.19 3.90 -4.02
C ASP A 149 -13.75 5.10 -3.26
N CYS A 150 -12.90 5.81 -2.51
CA CYS A 150 -13.25 7.06 -1.82
C CYS A 150 -13.76 8.17 -2.76
N PHE A 151 -13.48 8.08 -4.07
CA PHE A 151 -13.98 9.06 -5.06
C PHE A 151 -15.39 8.74 -5.58
N GLY A 152 -15.98 7.61 -5.20
CA GLY A 152 -17.34 7.22 -5.57
C GLY A 152 -17.53 6.79 -7.03
N SER A 153 -16.45 6.73 -7.82
CA SER A 153 -16.50 6.31 -9.23
C SER A 153 -16.40 4.80 -9.37
N ASN A 154 -16.97 4.24 -10.43
CA ASN A 154 -16.88 2.82 -10.74
C ASN A 154 -15.44 2.45 -11.14
N ARG A 155 -14.91 1.36 -10.56
CA ARG A 155 -13.54 0.89 -10.84
C ARG A 155 -13.31 0.57 -12.32
N HIS A 156 -14.29 -0.01 -13.01
CA HIS A 156 -14.18 -0.32 -14.45
C HIS A 156 -14.00 0.95 -15.27
N SER A 157 -14.85 1.95 -15.07
CA SER A 157 -14.75 3.24 -15.75
C SER A 157 -13.44 3.96 -15.44
N MET A 158 -12.94 3.85 -14.19
CA MET A 158 -11.64 4.40 -13.83
C MET A 158 -10.50 3.72 -14.59
N VAL A 159 -10.53 2.38 -14.75
CA VAL A 159 -9.50 1.65 -15.51
C VAL A 159 -9.50 2.06 -16.99
N GLU A 160 -10.67 2.21 -17.61
CA GLU A 160 -10.79 2.67 -19.00
C GLU A 160 -10.26 4.09 -19.20
N ALA A 161 -10.48 4.98 -18.22
CA ALA A 161 -10.04 6.37 -18.28
C ALA A 161 -8.52 6.55 -18.08
N VAL A 162 -7.80 5.59 -17.46
CA VAL A 162 -6.38 5.74 -17.08
C VAL A 162 -5.50 6.17 -18.25
N GLU A 163 -5.64 5.53 -19.41
CA GLU A 163 -4.79 5.83 -20.57
C GLU A 163 -5.00 7.26 -21.08
N GLY A 164 -6.26 7.69 -21.18
CA GLY A 164 -6.62 9.06 -21.57
C GLY A 164 -6.07 10.10 -20.58
N ILE A 165 -6.23 9.82 -19.27
CA ILE A 165 -5.71 10.69 -18.20
C ILE A 165 -4.20 10.85 -18.30
N LEU A 166 -3.44 9.75 -18.41
CA LEU A 166 -1.98 9.80 -18.47
C LEU A 166 -1.48 10.53 -19.73
N LYS A 167 -2.10 10.28 -20.89
CA LYS A 167 -1.78 11.01 -22.14
C LYS A 167 -2.07 12.50 -22.04
N SER A 168 -3.19 12.90 -21.45
CA SER A 168 -3.55 14.30 -21.23
C SER A 168 -2.50 15.00 -20.36
N ILE A 169 -2.14 14.40 -19.23
CA ILE A 169 -1.14 14.96 -18.30
C ILE A 169 0.24 15.09 -18.98
N GLU A 170 0.66 14.10 -19.77
CA GLU A 170 1.92 14.14 -20.50
C GLU A 170 1.93 15.26 -21.56
N THR A 171 0.81 15.44 -22.28
CA THR A 171 0.66 16.51 -23.27
C THR A 171 0.72 17.88 -22.61
N ASP A 172 0.02 18.08 -21.50
CA ASP A 172 0.01 19.32 -20.74
C ASP A 172 1.39 19.65 -20.15
N SER A 173 2.10 18.62 -19.65
CA SER A 173 3.46 18.77 -19.14
C SER A 173 4.43 19.21 -20.23
N ARG A 174 4.35 18.63 -21.45
CA ARG A 174 5.19 19.04 -22.60
C ARG A 174 4.90 20.47 -23.03
N ARG A 175 3.63 20.87 -23.12
CA ARG A 175 3.25 22.26 -23.46
C ARG A 175 3.81 23.26 -22.46
N ASN A 176 3.78 22.94 -21.17
CA ASN A 176 4.33 23.80 -20.12
C ASN A 176 5.86 23.91 -20.17
N LEU A 177 6.57 22.84 -20.58
CA LEU A 177 8.03 22.83 -20.71
C LEU A 177 8.50 23.62 -21.94
N GLU A 178 7.76 23.62 -23.03
CA GLU A 178 8.12 24.35 -24.25
C GLU A 178 7.91 25.87 -24.13
N GLY A 179 7.41 26.39 -23.00
CA GLY A 179 7.30 27.84 -22.74
C GLY A 179 6.40 28.59 -23.72
N GLN A 180 5.67 27.90 -24.57
CA GLN A 180 4.62 28.48 -25.41
C GLN A 180 3.37 28.65 -24.53
N LEU A 181 3.32 29.77 -23.82
CA LEU A 181 2.03 30.38 -23.51
C LEU A 181 1.35 30.62 -24.86
N ASP A 182 0.43 29.73 -25.23
CA ASP A 182 -0.37 29.92 -26.41
C ASP A 182 -1.21 31.17 -26.18
N LEU A 183 -0.71 32.28 -26.72
CA LEU A 183 -1.36 33.60 -26.63
C LEU A 183 -2.79 33.53 -27.21
N PHE A 184 -3.09 32.52 -28.02
CA PHE A 184 -4.42 32.27 -28.59
C PHE A 184 -5.38 31.64 -27.57
N SER A 185 -4.93 30.80 -26.63
CA SER A 185 -5.80 30.19 -25.61
C SER A 185 -6.29 31.23 -24.59
N VAL A 186 -5.52 32.27 -24.37
CA VAL A 186 -5.91 33.41 -23.52
C VAL A 186 -6.92 34.36 -24.24
N MET A 187 -6.88 34.43 -25.56
CA MET A 187 -7.78 35.28 -26.34
C MET A 187 -9.09 34.61 -26.76
N SER A 188 -9.14 33.26 -26.86
CA SER A 188 -10.34 32.56 -27.34
C SER A 188 -11.35 32.19 -26.25
N GLY A 189 -11.01 32.32 -24.95
CA GLY A 189 -11.97 32.06 -23.86
C GLY A 189 -12.50 30.62 -23.78
N GLU A 190 -11.89 29.70 -24.54
CA GLU A 190 -12.25 28.27 -24.52
C GLU A 190 -11.71 27.64 -23.25
N VAL A 191 -12.58 27.55 -22.23
CA VAL A 191 -12.40 26.62 -21.11
C VAL A 191 -12.46 25.20 -21.69
N GLN A 192 -11.31 24.58 -21.93
CA GLN A 192 -11.26 23.17 -22.26
C GLN A 192 -11.88 22.40 -21.08
N GLN A 193 -13.04 21.82 -21.32
CA GLN A 193 -13.69 20.88 -20.39
C GLN A 193 -12.70 19.76 -20.09
N SER A 194 -12.32 19.63 -18.82
CA SER A 194 -11.45 18.55 -18.36
C SER A 194 -12.16 17.19 -18.58
N PRO A 195 -11.42 16.09 -18.84
CA PRO A 195 -11.99 14.75 -19.02
C PRO A 195 -12.83 14.23 -17.85
N GLN A 196 -12.96 14.99 -16.77
CA GLN A 196 -13.79 14.66 -15.62
C GLN A 196 -15.30 14.61 -15.90
N GLU A 197 -15.80 15.34 -16.91
CA GLU A 197 -17.24 15.38 -17.19
C GLU A 197 -17.75 14.15 -17.98
N GLU A 198 -16.87 13.40 -18.65
CA GLU A 198 -17.29 12.21 -19.40
C GLU A 198 -17.51 10.97 -18.51
N ILE A 199 -16.89 10.91 -17.32
CA ILE A 199 -17.05 9.76 -16.41
C ILE A 199 -18.46 9.71 -15.79
N GLY A 200 -19.16 10.86 -15.72
CA GLY A 200 -20.51 10.98 -15.14
C GLY A 200 -21.68 10.73 -16.11
N ARG A 201 -21.44 10.70 -17.43
CA ARG A 201 -22.53 10.65 -18.43
C ARG A 201 -22.77 9.30 -19.10
N ALA A 202 -22.03 8.26 -18.75
CA ALA A 202 -22.14 6.95 -19.40
C ALA A 202 -23.25 6.04 -18.85
N HIS A 203 -24.10 6.46 -17.92
CA HIS A 203 -25.24 5.66 -17.44
C HIS A 203 -26.44 6.55 -17.00
N VAL A 204 -27.36 6.75 -17.90
CA VAL A 204 -28.79 6.80 -17.66
C VAL A 204 -29.45 5.85 -18.65
#